data_b10965fc547811efd67e6e7a54b1f3bc
#
_entry.id   b10965fc547811efd67e6e7a54b1f3bc
#
_cell.length_a   1.000
_cell.length_b   1.000
_cell.length_c   1.000
_cell.angle_alpha   90.00
_cell.angle_beta   90.00
_cell.angle_gamma   90.00
#
_symmetry.space_group_name_H-M   'P 1'
#
loop_
_entity.id
_entity.type
_entity.pdbx_description
1 polymer ?
#
loop_
_entity_poly.entity_id
_entity_poly.type
_entity_poly.pdbx_seq_one_letter_code
_entity_poly.pdbx_strand_id
1 'polypeptide(L)'
;MSEDSFKVIYDHFTYAESKIKKIERLNGDGISIPSINQLRYAGQHVLTAILAEDSEVRKNNVYEAIDHCKRATYDAFEIGILHFLSEINTFKQDYKYITVTDIIPDYV
;
A
#
# COMPACT_ATOMS: atom_id res chain seq x y z
N MET A 1 -18.26 -16.78 -14.89
CA MET A 1 -17.14 -16.39 -14.01
C MET A 1 -17.15 -17.31 -12.82
N SER A 2 -16.03 -17.93 -12.54
CA SER A 2 -15.93 -18.91 -11.46
C SER A 2 -15.68 -18.24 -10.11
N GLU A 3 -15.92 -18.99 -9.05
CA GLU A 3 -15.58 -18.55 -7.68
C GLU A 3 -14.08 -18.23 -7.54
N ASP A 4 -13.23 -18.91 -8.33
CA ASP A 4 -11.78 -18.69 -8.30
C ASP A 4 -11.40 -17.26 -8.66
N SER A 5 -12.16 -16.60 -9.53
CA SER A 5 -11.90 -15.21 -9.92
C SER A 5 -12.09 -14.25 -8.74
N PHE A 6 -13.15 -14.47 -7.96
CA PHE A 6 -13.39 -13.68 -6.75
C PHE A 6 -12.38 -14.01 -5.65
N LYS A 7 -11.92 -15.27 -5.60
CA LYS A 7 -10.84 -15.67 -4.68
C LYS A 7 -9.55 -14.91 -4.99
N VAL A 8 -9.22 -14.72 -6.26
CA VAL A 8 -8.04 -13.93 -6.65
C VAL A 8 -8.19 -12.48 -6.17
N ILE A 9 -9.36 -11.87 -6.35
CA ILE A 9 -9.62 -10.53 -5.83
C ILE A 9 -9.43 -10.50 -4.31
N TYR A 10 -10.04 -11.46 -3.62
CA TYR A 10 -9.95 -11.57 -2.17
C TYR A 10 -8.49 -11.62 -1.69
N ASP A 11 -7.68 -12.44 -2.34
CA ASP A 11 -6.27 -12.60 -1.97
C ASP A 11 -5.49 -11.30 -2.15
N HIS A 12 -5.68 -10.62 -3.28
CA HIS A 12 -5.02 -9.33 -3.52
C HIS A 12 -5.52 -8.24 -2.60
N PHE A 13 -6.81 -8.20 -2.32
CA PHE A 13 -7.41 -7.22 -1.41
C PHE A 13 -6.86 -7.42 0.00
N THR A 14 -6.86 -8.66 0.49
CA THR A 14 -6.39 -9.00 1.82
C THR A 14 -4.91 -8.67 1.99
N TYR A 15 -4.11 -8.96 0.96
CA TYR A 15 -2.69 -8.61 0.96
C TYR A 15 -2.50 -7.09 1.04
N ALA A 16 -3.22 -6.33 0.22
CA ALA A 16 -3.16 -4.87 0.24
C ALA A 16 -3.55 -4.33 1.62
N GLU A 17 -4.65 -4.82 2.19
CA GLU A 17 -5.09 -4.42 3.53
C GLU A 17 -4.00 -4.64 4.58
N SER A 18 -3.33 -5.78 4.54
CA SER A 18 -2.27 -6.08 5.50
C SER A 18 -1.11 -5.09 5.38
N LYS A 19 -0.77 -4.67 4.18
CA LYS A 19 0.31 -3.71 3.94
C LYS A 19 -0.09 -2.29 4.34
N ILE A 20 -1.32 -1.90 4.02
CA ILE A 20 -1.86 -0.61 4.44
C ILE A 20 -1.81 -0.47 5.97
N LYS A 21 -2.24 -1.50 6.69
CA LYS A 21 -2.23 -1.49 8.15
C LYS A 21 -0.81 -1.34 8.71
N LYS A 22 0.16 -2.03 8.12
CA LYS A 22 1.56 -1.91 8.54
C LYS A 22 2.09 -0.50 8.32
N ILE A 23 1.80 0.08 7.15
CA ILE A 23 2.26 1.43 6.80
C ILE A 23 1.61 2.48 7.71
N GLU A 24 0.33 2.33 8.01
CA GLU A 24 -0.37 3.23 8.92
C GLU A 24 0.27 3.23 10.30
N ARG A 25 0.68 2.05 10.81
CA ARG A 25 1.39 1.94 12.09
C ARG A 25 2.74 2.64 12.05
N LEU A 26 3.48 2.47 10.94
CA LEU A 26 4.79 3.12 10.78
C LEU A 26 4.67 4.63 10.75
N ASN A 27 3.58 5.16 10.18
CA ASN A 27 3.32 6.60 10.09
C ASN A 27 2.62 7.16 11.33
N GLY A 28 2.60 6.44 12.46
CA GLY A 28 1.94 6.90 13.67
C GLY A 28 0.44 7.05 13.49
N ASP A 29 -0.19 6.02 12.93
CA ASP A 29 -1.62 5.96 12.60
C ASP A 29 -2.05 6.92 11.47
N GLY A 30 -1.07 7.41 10.69
CA GLY A 30 -1.37 8.19 9.48
C GLY A 30 -2.06 7.31 8.44
N ILE A 31 -3.11 7.86 7.82
CA ILE A 31 -3.94 7.12 6.87
C ILE A 31 -3.32 7.16 5.46
N SER A 32 -3.25 6.00 4.81
CA SER A 32 -2.82 5.89 3.42
C SER A 32 -4.01 6.12 2.49
N ILE A 33 -4.35 7.39 2.26
CA ILE A 33 -5.52 7.76 1.45
C ILE A 33 -5.44 7.20 0.01
N PRO A 34 -4.32 7.30 -0.73
CA PRO A 34 -4.28 6.74 -2.08
C PRO A 34 -4.57 5.24 -2.11
N SER A 35 -4.00 4.47 -1.18
CA SER A 35 -4.24 3.03 -1.11
C SER A 35 -5.69 2.70 -0.79
N ILE A 36 -6.29 3.43 0.16
CA ILE A 36 -7.68 3.24 0.54
C ILE A 36 -8.60 3.55 -0.63
N ASN A 37 -8.32 4.61 -1.39
CA ASN A 37 -9.12 4.95 -2.56
C ASN A 37 -9.05 3.85 -3.61
N GLN A 38 -7.90 3.22 -3.81
CA GLN A 38 -7.79 2.09 -4.74
C GLN A 38 -8.68 0.93 -4.30
N LEU A 39 -8.74 0.63 -3.00
CA LEU A 39 -9.61 -0.43 -2.50
C LEU A 39 -11.10 -0.08 -2.64
N ARG A 40 -11.45 1.20 -2.52
CA ARG A 40 -12.83 1.65 -2.78
C ARG A 40 -13.22 1.39 -4.24
N TYR A 41 -12.33 1.71 -5.18
CA TYR A 41 -12.56 1.43 -6.59
C TYR A 41 -12.67 -0.07 -6.84
N ALA A 42 -11.81 -0.87 -6.22
CA ALA A 42 -11.89 -2.32 -6.32
C ALA A 42 -13.26 -2.82 -5.86
N GLY A 43 -13.75 -2.32 -4.73
CA GLY A 43 -15.07 -2.68 -4.20
C GLY A 43 -16.19 -2.36 -5.18
N GLN A 44 -16.17 -1.20 -5.81
CA GLN A 44 -17.16 -0.82 -6.82
C GLN A 44 -17.17 -1.79 -7.99
N HIS A 45 -15.98 -2.17 -8.47
CA HIS A 45 -15.85 -3.12 -9.56
C HIS A 45 -16.34 -4.51 -9.18
N VAL A 46 -16.10 -4.96 -7.95
CA VAL A 46 -16.60 -6.24 -7.46
C VAL A 46 -18.14 -6.26 -7.47
N LEU A 47 -18.75 -5.20 -6.93
CA LEU A 47 -20.22 -5.11 -6.90
C LEU A 47 -20.79 -5.08 -8.32
N THR A 48 -20.18 -4.35 -9.22
CA THR A 48 -20.59 -4.31 -10.63
C THR A 48 -20.47 -5.68 -11.26
N ALA A 49 -19.40 -6.42 -10.98
CA ALA A 49 -19.19 -7.76 -11.50
C ALA A 49 -20.26 -8.74 -10.99
N ILE A 50 -20.59 -8.66 -9.71
CA ILE A 50 -21.60 -9.54 -9.10
C ILE A 50 -22.96 -9.32 -9.73
N LEU A 51 -23.31 -8.07 -10.02
CA LEU A 51 -24.63 -7.71 -10.57
C LEU A 51 -24.69 -7.79 -12.09
N ALA A 52 -23.55 -7.95 -12.77
CA ALA A 52 -23.51 -7.96 -14.23
C ALA A 52 -24.16 -9.20 -14.81
N GLU A 53 -25.07 -9.02 -15.78
CA GLU A 53 -25.66 -10.11 -16.53
C GLU A 53 -24.79 -10.52 -17.71
N ASP A 54 -24.10 -9.56 -18.31
CA ASP A 54 -23.19 -9.77 -19.43
C ASP A 54 -21.84 -10.30 -18.92
N SER A 55 -21.39 -11.41 -19.49
CA SER A 55 -20.14 -12.06 -19.06
C SER A 55 -18.90 -11.22 -19.35
N GLU A 56 -18.90 -10.42 -20.43
CA GLU A 56 -17.76 -9.54 -20.73
C GLU A 56 -17.68 -8.38 -19.74
N VAL A 57 -18.81 -7.79 -19.39
CA VAL A 57 -18.86 -6.74 -18.37
C VAL A 57 -18.36 -7.28 -17.04
N ARG A 58 -18.79 -8.48 -16.66
CA ARG A 58 -18.35 -9.14 -15.44
C ARG A 58 -16.84 -9.36 -15.43
N LYS A 59 -16.33 -9.93 -16.52
CA LYS A 59 -14.89 -10.22 -16.67
C LYS A 59 -14.05 -8.96 -16.57
N ASN A 60 -14.45 -7.90 -17.27
CA ASN A 60 -13.74 -6.64 -17.26
C ASN A 60 -13.71 -6.03 -15.86
N ASN A 61 -14.82 -6.08 -15.14
CA ASN A 61 -14.88 -5.55 -13.78
C ASN A 61 -14.04 -6.37 -12.79
N VAL A 62 -13.95 -7.69 -12.98
CA VAL A 62 -13.06 -8.52 -12.18
C VAL A 62 -11.60 -8.11 -12.40
N TYR A 63 -11.19 -7.91 -13.66
CA TYR A 63 -9.84 -7.45 -13.97
C TYR A 63 -9.55 -6.09 -13.33
N GLU A 64 -10.50 -5.15 -13.43
CA GLU A 64 -10.34 -3.84 -12.84
C GLU A 64 -10.23 -3.91 -11.31
N ALA A 65 -11.03 -4.78 -10.69
CA ALA A 65 -10.95 -4.99 -9.24
C ALA A 65 -9.56 -5.49 -8.83
N ILE A 66 -9.03 -6.48 -9.53
CA ILE A 66 -7.69 -7.03 -9.26
C ILE A 66 -6.62 -5.94 -9.44
N ASP A 67 -6.73 -5.17 -10.53
CA ASP A 67 -5.78 -4.11 -10.83
C ASP A 67 -5.76 -3.04 -9.73
N HIS A 68 -6.92 -2.59 -9.27
CA HIS A 68 -7.00 -1.62 -8.20
C HIS A 68 -6.45 -2.17 -6.88
N CYS A 69 -6.65 -3.46 -6.58
CA CYS A 69 -6.05 -4.07 -5.41
C CYS A 69 -4.51 -4.06 -5.49
N LYS A 70 -3.95 -4.35 -6.66
CA LYS A 70 -2.50 -4.29 -6.87
C LYS A 70 -1.97 -2.87 -6.71
N ARG A 71 -2.69 -1.89 -7.26
CA ARG A 71 -2.32 -0.48 -7.11
C ARG A 71 -2.35 -0.04 -5.66
N ALA A 72 -3.33 -0.53 -4.88
CA ALA A 72 -3.40 -0.25 -3.46
C ALA A 72 -2.13 -0.72 -2.75
N THR A 73 -1.64 -1.91 -3.10
CA THR A 73 -0.40 -2.45 -2.55
C THR A 73 0.80 -1.59 -2.94
N TYR A 74 0.90 -1.19 -4.21
CA TYR A 74 1.98 -0.32 -4.68
C TYR A 74 1.97 1.03 -3.97
N ASP A 75 0.80 1.63 -3.83
CA ASP A 75 0.66 2.92 -3.15
C ASP A 75 1.08 2.81 -1.68
N ALA A 76 0.73 1.71 -1.02
CA ALA A 76 1.16 1.47 0.35
C ALA A 76 2.68 1.35 0.46
N PHE A 77 3.31 0.58 -0.43
CA PHE A 77 4.76 0.46 -0.45
C PHE A 77 5.46 1.79 -0.74
N GLU A 78 4.91 2.58 -1.66
CA GLU A 78 5.46 3.91 -1.97
C GLU A 78 5.47 4.80 -0.74
N ILE A 79 4.37 4.83 -0.01
CA ILE A 79 4.28 5.59 1.23
C ILE A 79 5.28 5.06 2.26
N GLY A 80 5.44 3.74 2.35
CA GLY A 80 6.42 3.12 3.24
C GLY A 80 7.84 3.51 2.89
N ILE A 81 8.19 3.52 1.61
CA ILE A 81 9.51 3.93 1.14
C ILE A 81 9.76 5.40 1.48
N LEU A 82 8.79 6.28 1.23
CA LEU A 82 8.91 7.69 1.57
C LEU A 82 9.08 7.89 3.08
N HIS A 83 8.37 7.10 3.89
CA HIS A 83 8.53 7.13 5.33
C HIS A 83 9.96 6.77 5.74
N PHE A 84 10.49 5.66 5.20
CA PHE A 84 11.87 5.24 5.48
C PHE A 84 12.89 6.28 5.04
N LEU A 85 12.71 6.88 3.87
CA LEU A 85 13.60 7.94 3.40
C LEU A 85 13.58 9.14 4.33
N SER A 86 12.40 9.50 4.82
CA SER A 86 12.25 10.58 5.81
C SER A 86 12.99 10.25 7.11
N GLU A 87 12.85 9.02 7.59
CA GLU A 87 13.54 8.55 8.81
C GLU A 87 15.05 8.58 8.63
N ILE A 88 15.55 8.11 7.49
CA ILE A 88 16.98 8.13 7.17
C ILE A 88 17.48 9.58 7.15
N ASN A 89 16.73 10.48 6.53
CA ASN A 89 17.12 11.89 6.46
C ASN A 89 17.16 12.53 7.83
N THR A 90 16.19 12.26 8.67
CA THR A 90 16.17 12.72 10.07
C THR A 90 17.37 12.19 10.83
N PHE A 91 17.67 10.90 10.68
CA PHE A 91 18.84 10.27 11.29
C PHE A 91 20.13 10.98 10.86
N LYS A 92 20.28 11.26 9.57
CA LYS A 92 21.46 11.95 9.05
C LYS A 92 21.61 13.36 9.63
N GLN A 93 20.50 14.07 9.79
CA GLN A 93 20.52 15.41 10.38
C GLN A 93 20.89 15.35 11.84
N ASP A 94 20.31 14.45 12.60
CA ASP A 94 20.65 14.24 14.01
C ASP A 94 22.11 13.85 14.16
N TYR A 95 22.60 13.00 13.26
CA TYR A 95 23.98 12.55 13.26
C TYR A 95 24.97 13.69 12.99
N LYS A 96 24.59 14.70 12.25
CA LYS A 96 25.42 15.88 12.02
C LYS A 96 25.63 16.70 13.28
N TYR A 97 24.70 16.70 14.21
CA TYR A 97 24.84 17.42 15.50
C TYR A 97 25.63 16.62 16.50
N ILE A 98 25.78 15.32 16.30
CA ILE A 98 26.66 14.48 17.10
C ILE A 98 27.99 14.43 16.35
N THR A 99 29.00 15.17 16.82
CA THR A 99 30.28 15.21 16.12
C THR A 99 30.92 13.82 16.16
N VAL A 100 31.74 13.52 15.17
CA VAL A 100 32.47 12.26 15.12
C VAL A 100 33.34 12.10 16.37
N THR A 101 33.85 13.22 16.90
CA THR A 101 34.68 13.24 18.12
C THR A 101 33.88 12.85 19.37
N ASP A 102 32.54 13.07 19.37
CA ASP A 102 31.69 12.65 20.49
C ASP A 102 31.49 11.14 20.50
N ILE A 103 31.48 10.52 19.31
CA ILE A 103 31.27 9.08 19.15
C ILE A 103 32.62 8.35 19.19
N ILE A 104 33.63 8.89 18.53
CA ILE A 104 34.98 8.33 18.41
C ILE A 104 35.95 9.42 18.91
N PRO A 105 36.22 9.48 20.21
CA PRO A 105 37.02 10.58 20.80
C PRO A 105 38.40 10.78 20.18
N ASP A 106 39.00 9.71 19.67
CA ASP A 106 40.35 9.78 19.07
C ASP A 106 40.31 10.05 17.55
N TYR A 107 39.13 10.27 17.01
CA TYR A 107 38.98 10.58 15.59
C TYR A 107 39.24 12.05 15.35
N VAL A 108 40.20 12.33 14.49
CA VAL A 108 40.56 13.69 14.10
C VAL A 108 40.70 13.78 12.58
#